data_bc1638611dd2f82e0ba791d8c69be6fe
#
_entry.id   bc1638611dd2f82e0ba791d8c69be6fe
#
_cell.length_a   1.000
_cell.length_b   1.000
_cell.length_c   1.000
_cell.angle_alpha   90.00
_cell.angle_beta   90.00
_cell.angle_gamma   90.00
#
_symmetry.space_group_name_H-M   'P 1'
#
loop_
_entity.id
_entity.type
_entity.pdbx_description
1 polymer ?
#
loop_
_entity_poly.entity_id
_entity_poly.type
_entity_poly.pdbx_seq_one_letter_code
_entity_poly.pdbx_strand_id
1 'polypeptide(L)'
;MAGAAAAPLACHFAESKLVLASMQRMQTLAAIDIGSNSCRLKIARIEQHRLKVLHEDREVTRLGASVFDSGTISPDAMAGTLRALKRFYKAVQEAAADRVRAVATAALRDARNAQAFIAWVKAETGWDVEVISGLEEARLIHRGVMREPRTQGRCLLVDLGGGSCEITLSDRKRIVETMSLPLGAVRLTEEFLHEADRPAPEDIARMKRYIRRELGRAGRRFGSLSRVQVIATSGTAAALVQASVMTKLAGRPAKSPKRESRTAEARAVRRLATKLPKLTNQERGRVPGVGPRRAEIIVAGAEVYAELLEHFGLHGFRYSELGLRDGILAQMLAEQDARTSAHQQFERDRWESVLATCKRYGVDTRSAEPVRAHAAQLFRDLQSMHGLPADYRQWIEAAAMMRDVGKYINYQGHHRHTQYVIAGSELYGFTPQQRSIVSGIARYLGKSRPAPQDRAFRYIAPADHDNVKRAIVLLRLAVALNQDRASDVLRVTVRAYPKRVALKIQPGRTGAELELWSLRKEADYFREVFRRELFATLA
;
A
#
# COMPACT_ATOMS: atom_id res chain seq x y z
N MET A 1 4.07 -78.01 14.69
CA MET A 1 5.13 -77.09 15.13
C MET A 1 5.54 -76.24 13.94
N ALA A 2 5.25 -75.04 13.93
CA ALA A 2 5.97 -73.93 13.27
C ALA A 2 5.06 -72.67 13.32
N GLY A 3 5.33 -71.77 14.23
CA GLY A 3 4.70 -70.48 14.30
C GLY A 3 5.34 -69.57 13.26
N ALA A 4 4.55 -68.92 12.44
CA ALA A 4 4.95 -67.83 11.56
C ALA A 4 4.41 -66.52 12.17
N ALA A 5 5.37 -65.67 12.56
CA ALA A 5 5.11 -64.35 13.12
C ALA A 5 4.60 -63.38 12.03
N ALA A 6 3.49 -62.76 12.28
CA ALA A 6 3.01 -61.62 11.52
C ALA A 6 3.75 -60.35 11.98
N ALA A 7 4.53 -59.72 11.08
CA ALA A 7 5.11 -58.38 11.26
C ALA A 7 4.12 -57.30 10.84
N PRO A 8 4.14 -56.12 11.46
CA PRO A 8 3.01 -55.17 11.37
C PRO A 8 3.08 -54.27 10.14
N LEU A 9 1.96 -54.19 9.42
CA LEU A 9 1.65 -53.30 8.30
C LEU A 9 1.47 -51.82 8.70
N ALA A 10 1.96 -51.41 9.86
CA ALA A 10 1.68 -50.06 10.41
C ALA A 10 2.68 -48.98 9.98
N CYS A 11 3.84 -49.30 9.40
CA CYS A 11 4.86 -48.29 9.04
C CYS A 11 4.61 -47.55 7.71
N HIS A 12 3.91 -48.17 6.76
CA HIS A 12 3.71 -47.56 5.43
C HIS A 12 2.62 -46.45 5.40
N PHE A 13 1.71 -46.40 6.39
CA PHE A 13 0.67 -45.35 6.47
C PHE A 13 1.16 -44.04 7.12
N ALA A 14 2.23 -44.10 7.89
CA ALA A 14 2.81 -42.91 8.53
C ALA A 14 3.67 -42.09 7.54
N GLU A 15 4.41 -42.75 6.67
CA GLU A 15 5.23 -42.08 5.65
C GLU A 15 4.37 -41.41 4.56
N SER A 16 3.24 -42.03 4.17
CA SER A 16 2.30 -41.44 3.21
C SER A 16 1.62 -40.18 3.73
N LYS A 17 1.34 -40.08 5.04
CA LYS A 17 0.78 -38.87 5.68
C LYS A 17 1.83 -37.77 5.84
N LEU A 18 3.10 -38.08 6.05
CA LEU A 18 4.19 -37.11 6.09
C LEU A 18 4.50 -36.54 4.69
N VAL A 19 4.43 -37.35 3.65
CA VAL A 19 4.61 -36.88 2.26
C VAL A 19 3.43 -36.03 1.78
N LEU A 20 2.19 -36.37 2.17
CA LEU A 20 1.01 -35.55 1.87
C LEU A 20 0.94 -34.23 2.67
N ALA A 21 1.53 -34.17 3.87
CA ALA A 21 1.63 -32.94 4.66
C ALA A 21 2.72 -31.98 4.14
N SER A 22 3.65 -32.44 3.28
CA SER A 22 4.72 -31.61 2.68
C SER A 22 4.37 -31.01 1.32
N MET A 23 3.26 -31.37 0.71
CA MET A 23 2.70 -30.66 -0.44
C MET A 23 1.92 -29.40 0.01
N GLN A 24 2.62 -28.47 0.66
CA GLN A 24 2.13 -27.09 0.71
C GLN A 24 1.89 -26.65 -0.73
N ARG A 25 0.62 -26.53 -1.13
CA ARG A 25 0.21 -26.08 -2.46
C ARG A 25 0.98 -24.80 -2.77
N MET A 26 1.90 -24.88 -3.72
CA MET A 26 2.70 -23.71 -4.12
C MET A 26 1.78 -22.64 -4.63
N GLN A 27 1.66 -21.55 -3.87
CA GLN A 27 0.75 -20.47 -4.22
C GLN A 27 1.34 -19.56 -5.29
N THR A 28 0.51 -19.18 -6.24
CA THR A 28 0.85 -18.25 -7.31
C THR A 28 0.16 -16.91 -7.08
N LEU A 29 0.92 -15.83 -7.14
CA LEU A 29 0.49 -14.46 -6.89
C LEU A 29 0.62 -13.63 -8.17
N ALA A 30 -0.33 -12.73 -8.42
CA ALA A 30 -0.28 -11.78 -9.52
C ALA A 30 -0.38 -10.34 -9.01
N ALA A 31 0.52 -9.48 -9.46
CA ALA A 31 0.53 -8.05 -9.22
C ALA A 31 0.30 -7.29 -10.52
N ILE A 32 -0.69 -6.41 -10.55
CA ILE A 32 -1.03 -5.55 -11.67
C ILE A 32 -0.85 -4.10 -11.25
N ASP A 33 -0.10 -3.35 -12.05
CA ASP A 33 0.14 -1.91 -11.90
C ASP A 33 -0.51 -1.19 -13.08
N ILE A 34 -1.52 -0.37 -12.80
CA ILE A 34 -2.22 0.47 -13.77
C ILE A 34 -1.67 1.89 -13.64
N GLY A 35 -0.57 2.15 -14.34
CA GLY A 35 0.13 3.43 -14.32
C GLY A 35 -0.38 4.42 -15.37
N SER A 36 0.01 5.70 -15.23
CA SER A 36 -0.38 6.77 -16.17
C SER A 36 0.15 6.57 -17.60
N ASN A 37 1.32 5.95 -17.76
CA ASN A 37 1.90 5.69 -19.09
C ASN A 37 1.71 4.26 -19.56
N SER A 38 1.75 3.28 -18.65
CA SER A 38 1.71 1.86 -19.02
C SER A 38 1.12 1.01 -17.93
N CYS A 39 0.38 -0.04 -18.33
CA CYS A 39 -0.02 -1.12 -17.45
C CYS A 39 1.02 -2.23 -17.45
N ARG A 40 1.18 -2.90 -16.32
CA ARG A 40 2.19 -3.95 -16.14
C ARG A 40 1.63 -5.09 -15.29
N LEU A 41 1.97 -6.30 -15.68
CA LEU A 41 1.68 -7.53 -14.96
C LEU A 41 2.98 -8.17 -14.49
N LYS A 42 2.97 -8.77 -13.30
CA LYS A 42 4.00 -9.70 -12.83
C LYS A 42 3.33 -10.84 -12.08
N ILE A 43 3.59 -12.07 -12.51
CA ILE A 43 3.10 -13.29 -11.87
C ILE A 43 4.30 -14.00 -11.25
N ALA A 44 4.19 -14.39 -9.99
CA ALA A 44 5.23 -15.09 -9.27
C ALA A 44 4.66 -16.22 -8.42
N ARG A 45 5.41 -17.32 -8.30
CA ARG A 45 5.11 -18.45 -7.44
C ARG A 45 5.92 -18.36 -6.15
N ILE A 46 5.33 -18.77 -5.06
CA ILE A 46 6.02 -18.89 -3.78
C ILE A 46 6.72 -20.26 -3.75
N GLU A 47 8.05 -20.25 -3.76
CA GLU A 47 8.89 -21.43 -3.60
C GLU A 47 9.85 -21.20 -2.44
N GLN A 48 9.81 -22.05 -1.40
CA GLN A 48 10.68 -21.94 -0.21
C GLN A 48 10.74 -20.50 0.39
N HIS A 49 9.56 -19.89 0.62
CA HIS A 49 9.42 -18.51 1.13
C HIS A 49 10.02 -17.41 0.23
N ARG A 50 10.30 -17.73 -1.04
CA ARG A 50 10.81 -16.78 -2.04
C ARG A 50 9.84 -16.68 -3.22
N LEU A 51 9.88 -15.53 -3.86
CA LEU A 51 9.10 -15.28 -5.08
C LEU A 51 9.94 -15.67 -6.30
N LYS A 52 9.46 -16.63 -7.07
CA LYS A 52 9.98 -16.99 -8.38
C LYS A 52 9.07 -16.41 -9.45
N VAL A 53 9.60 -15.51 -10.25
CA VAL A 53 8.85 -14.89 -11.35
C VAL A 53 8.54 -15.93 -12.42
N LEU A 54 7.27 -16.07 -12.79
CA LEU A 54 6.77 -16.97 -13.83
C LEU A 54 6.51 -16.21 -15.13
N HIS A 55 5.91 -15.01 -15.03
CA HIS A 55 5.51 -14.25 -16.21
C HIS A 55 5.55 -12.75 -15.91
N GLU A 56 5.94 -11.97 -16.91
CA GLU A 56 5.81 -10.51 -16.91
C GLU A 56 5.25 -10.05 -18.24
N ASP A 57 4.32 -9.08 -18.19
CA ASP A 57 3.77 -8.42 -19.37
C ASP A 57 3.69 -6.91 -19.13
N ARG A 58 3.69 -6.15 -20.24
CA ARG A 58 3.63 -4.68 -20.22
C ARG A 58 2.96 -4.15 -21.47
N GLU A 59 2.07 -3.17 -21.30
CA GLU A 59 1.46 -2.42 -22.38
C GLU A 59 1.56 -0.92 -22.14
N VAL A 60 1.91 -0.15 -23.16
CA VAL A 60 1.86 1.32 -23.10
C VAL A 60 0.46 1.74 -23.49
N THR A 61 -0.34 2.14 -22.51
CA THR A 61 -1.76 2.48 -22.68
C THR A 61 -2.03 3.97 -22.63
N ARG A 62 -1.06 4.77 -22.13
CA ARG A 62 -1.16 6.24 -21.98
C ARG A 62 -2.45 6.67 -21.27
N LEU A 63 -2.86 5.90 -20.25
CA LEU A 63 -4.09 6.17 -19.51
C LEU A 63 -4.13 7.58 -18.91
N GLY A 64 -2.95 8.14 -18.59
CA GLY A 64 -2.80 9.49 -18.06
C GLY A 64 -2.86 10.58 -19.11
N ALA A 65 -2.80 10.23 -20.40
CA ALA A 65 -2.95 11.22 -21.47
C ALA A 65 -4.32 11.92 -21.31
N SER A 66 -4.32 13.23 -21.39
CA SER A 66 -5.45 14.12 -21.13
C SER A 66 -5.89 14.28 -19.66
N VAL A 67 -5.51 13.38 -18.74
CA VAL A 67 -5.93 13.51 -17.33
C VAL A 67 -5.34 14.75 -16.67
N PHE A 68 -4.09 15.05 -16.93
CA PHE A 68 -3.39 16.14 -16.26
C PHE A 68 -3.72 17.52 -16.86
N ASP A 69 -4.28 17.56 -18.05
CA ASP A 69 -4.81 18.77 -18.70
C ASP A 69 -6.33 18.89 -18.48
N SER A 70 -7.12 17.89 -18.91
CA SER A 70 -8.58 17.95 -18.89
C SER A 70 -9.23 17.45 -17.57
N GLY A 71 -8.48 16.73 -16.72
CA GLY A 71 -8.99 16.09 -15.52
C GLY A 71 -9.81 14.83 -15.77
N THR A 72 -9.81 14.29 -17.01
CA THR A 72 -10.57 13.09 -17.37
C THR A 72 -9.77 12.12 -18.21
N ILE A 73 -10.03 10.82 -18.06
CA ILE A 73 -9.49 9.78 -18.93
C ILE A 73 -10.33 9.76 -20.21
N SER A 74 -9.68 9.78 -21.37
CA SER A 74 -10.37 9.67 -22.65
C SER A 74 -10.96 8.28 -22.86
N PRO A 75 -12.09 8.14 -23.60
CA PRO A 75 -12.70 6.83 -23.91
C PRO A 75 -11.72 5.87 -24.60
N ASP A 76 -10.88 6.37 -25.51
CA ASP A 76 -9.90 5.56 -26.23
C ASP A 76 -8.80 5.02 -25.30
N ALA A 77 -8.31 5.83 -24.35
CA ALA A 77 -7.35 5.40 -23.34
C ALA A 77 -7.95 4.36 -22.39
N MET A 78 -9.23 4.53 -21.99
CA MET A 78 -9.96 3.53 -21.22
C MET A 78 -10.05 2.20 -21.98
N ALA A 79 -10.53 2.24 -23.24
CA ALA A 79 -10.69 1.04 -24.07
C ALA A 79 -9.35 0.35 -24.35
N GLY A 80 -8.29 1.14 -24.65
CA GLY A 80 -6.93 0.62 -24.83
C GLY A 80 -6.38 -0.07 -23.60
N THR A 81 -6.58 0.55 -22.43
CA THR A 81 -6.16 -0.01 -21.17
C THR A 81 -6.94 -1.28 -20.83
N LEU A 82 -8.25 -1.30 -21.06
CA LEU A 82 -9.07 -2.47 -20.81
C LEU A 82 -8.65 -3.66 -21.68
N ARG A 83 -8.31 -3.43 -22.96
CA ARG A 83 -7.77 -4.49 -23.83
C ARG A 83 -6.49 -5.11 -23.24
N ALA A 84 -5.58 -4.27 -22.71
CA ALA A 84 -4.38 -4.76 -22.03
C ALA A 84 -4.72 -5.57 -20.77
N LEU A 85 -5.66 -5.09 -19.95
CA LEU A 85 -6.08 -5.78 -18.73
C LEU A 85 -6.78 -7.11 -19.02
N LYS A 86 -7.57 -7.23 -20.09
CA LYS A 86 -8.15 -8.50 -20.55
C LYS A 86 -7.06 -9.51 -20.97
N ARG A 87 -6.00 -9.06 -21.62
CA ARG A 87 -4.84 -9.90 -21.95
C ARG A 87 -4.14 -10.38 -20.66
N PHE A 88 -3.95 -9.48 -19.70
CA PHE A 88 -3.39 -9.83 -18.39
C PHE A 88 -4.28 -10.81 -17.63
N TYR A 89 -5.61 -10.64 -17.70
CA TYR A 89 -6.57 -11.55 -17.08
C TYR A 89 -6.37 -12.98 -17.63
N LYS A 90 -6.26 -13.13 -18.94
CA LYS A 90 -6.00 -14.43 -19.57
C LYS A 90 -4.70 -15.06 -19.04
N ALA A 91 -3.61 -14.31 -19.00
CA ALA A 91 -2.32 -14.79 -18.46
C ALA A 91 -2.42 -15.20 -16.98
N VAL A 92 -3.19 -14.47 -16.19
CA VAL A 92 -3.44 -14.77 -14.76
C VAL A 92 -4.22 -16.08 -14.60
N GLN A 93 -5.23 -16.32 -15.46
CA GLN A 93 -6.00 -17.56 -15.47
C GLN A 93 -5.14 -18.76 -15.91
N GLU A 94 -4.35 -18.59 -16.98
CA GLU A 94 -3.42 -19.61 -17.47
C GLU A 94 -2.36 -20.00 -16.41
N ALA A 95 -1.89 -19.03 -15.62
CA ALA A 95 -0.97 -19.26 -14.53
C ALA A 95 -1.63 -19.81 -13.25
N ALA A 96 -2.97 -19.98 -13.25
CA ALA A 96 -3.76 -20.38 -12.08
C ALA A 96 -3.39 -19.60 -10.81
N ALA A 97 -3.34 -18.26 -10.92
CA ALA A 97 -2.97 -17.41 -9.79
C ALA A 97 -4.03 -17.47 -8.67
N ASP A 98 -3.60 -17.84 -7.46
CA ASP A 98 -4.48 -17.97 -6.29
C ASP A 98 -4.96 -16.61 -5.77
N ARG A 99 -4.12 -15.56 -5.91
CA ARG A 99 -4.44 -14.20 -5.48
C ARG A 99 -3.95 -13.19 -6.50
N VAL A 100 -4.80 -12.20 -6.77
CA VAL A 100 -4.50 -11.07 -7.66
C VAL A 100 -4.64 -9.78 -6.87
N ARG A 101 -3.69 -8.85 -7.03
CA ARG A 101 -3.80 -7.49 -6.52
C ARG A 101 -3.56 -6.51 -7.67
N ALA A 102 -4.59 -5.76 -8.02
CA ALA A 102 -4.55 -4.73 -9.04
C ALA A 102 -4.53 -3.35 -8.37
N VAL A 103 -3.48 -2.58 -8.60
CA VAL A 103 -3.35 -1.22 -8.07
C VAL A 103 -3.33 -0.21 -9.21
N ALA A 104 -3.86 0.97 -8.94
CA ALA A 104 -3.82 2.10 -9.86
C ALA A 104 -3.20 3.32 -9.15
N THR A 105 -2.46 4.11 -9.92
CA THR A 105 -1.67 5.22 -9.40
C THR A 105 -2.18 6.58 -9.90
N ALA A 106 -1.31 7.54 -10.17
CA ALA A 106 -1.62 8.96 -10.37
C ALA A 106 -2.75 9.24 -11.37
N ALA A 107 -2.81 8.58 -12.53
CA ALA A 107 -3.86 8.86 -13.52
C ALA A 107 -5.27 8.61 -12.95
N LEU A 108 -5.50 7.43 -12.33
CA LEU A 108 -6.79 7.11 -11.73
C LEU A 108 -7.04 7.87 -10.41
N ARG A 109 -5.98 8.27 -9.71
CA ARG A 109 -6.09 9.10 -8.51
C ARG A 109 -6.60 10.51 -8.82
N ASP A 110 -6.19 11.07 -9.96
CA ASP A 110 -6.48 12.46 -10.33
C ASP A 110 -7.71 12.58 -11.26
N ALA A 111 -8.11 11.51 -11.93
CA ALA A 111 -9.21 11.55 -12.90
C ALA A 111 -10.59 11.59 -12.25
N ARG A 112 -11.43 12.54 -12.69
CA ARG A 112 -12.81 12.70 -12.23
C ARG A 112 -13.72 11.51 -12.59
N ASN A 113 -13.44 10.83 -13.70
CA ASN A 113 -14.18 9.68 -14.19
C ASN A 113 -13.54 8.32 -13.86
N ALA A 114 -12.59 8.28 -12.90
CA ALA A 114 -11.90 7.06 -12.48
C ALA A 114 -12.86 5.94 -12.06
N GLN A 115 -13.94 6.27 -11.34
CA GLN A 115 -14.89 5.28 -10.83
C GLN A 115 -15.61 4.53 -11.95
N ALA A 116 -15.94 5.20 -13.06
CA ALA A 116 -16.55 4.56 -14.23
C ALA A 116 -15.60 3.54 -14.86
N PHE A 117 -14.32 3.89 -14.99
CA PHE A 117 -13.30 2.97 -15.49
C PHE A 117 -13.07 1.78 -14.56
N ILE A 118 -12.97 2.00 -13.24
CA ILE A 118 -12.81 0.94 -12.23
C ILE A 118 -13.99 -0.03 -12.28
N ALA A 119 -15.23 0.48 -12.38
CA ALA A 119 -16.42 -0.36 -12.51
C ALA A 119 -16.38 -1.19 -13.78
N TRP A 120 -15.91 -0.61 -14.90
CA TRP A 120 -15.77 -1.33 -16.17
C TRP A 120 -14.71 -2.44 -16.08
N VAL A 121 -13.54 -2.16 -15.47
CA VAL A 121 -12.51 -3.19 -15.23
C VAL A 121 -13.07 -4.32 -14.38
N LYS A 122 -13.81 -4.01 -13.30
CA LYS A 122 -14.40 -5.03 -12.42
C LYS A 122 -15.43 -5.89 -13.17
N ALA A 123 -16.28 -5.29 -14.00
CA ALA A 123 -17.26 -6.02 -14.81
C ALA A 123 -16.60 -7.02 -15.78
N GLU A 124 -15.46 -6.67 -16.36
CA GLU A 124 -14.79 -7.46 -17.39
C GLU A 124 -13.76 -8.48 -16.86
N THR A 125 -13.20 -8.24 -15.68
CA THR A 125 -12.13 -9.08 -15.11
C THR A 125 -12.44 -9.64 -13.73
N GLY A 126 -13.47 -9.13 -13.05
CA GLY A 126 -13.74 -9.44 -11.65
C GLY A 126 -12.78 -8.79 -10.66
N TRP A 127 -11.76 -8.07 -11.10
CA TRP A 127 -10.75 -7.49 -10.23
C TRP A 127 -11.23 -6.21 -9.55
N ASP A 128 -10.96 -6.13 -8.25
CA ASP A 128 -11.07 -4.88 -7.50
C ASP A 128 -9.78 -4.07 -7.69
N VAL A 129 -9.89 -2.92 -8.36
CA VAL A 129 -8.76 -2.01 -8.58
C VAL A 129 -8.63 -1.08 -7.38
N GLU A 130 -7.50 -1.17 -6.69
CA GLU A 130 -7.14 -0.29 -5.57
C GLU A 130 -6.45 0.97 -6.08
N VAL A 131 -7.07 2.14 -5.94
CA VAL A 131 -6.38 3.42 -6.19
C VAL A 131 -5.56 3.76 -4.96
N ILE A 132 -4.22 3.64 -5.08
CA ILE A 132 -3.31 3.89 -3.96
C ILE A 132 -2.82 5.34 -3.95
N SER A 133 -2.50 5.84 -2.75
CA SER A 133 -1.88 7.15 -2.59
C SER A 133 -0.41 7.14 -3.06
N GLY A 134 0.16 8.33 -3.34
CA GLY A 134 1.58 8.42 -3.71
C GLY A 134 2.52 7.96 -2.59
N LEU A 135 2.12 8.10 -1.32
CA LEU A 135 2.93 7.58 -0.21
C LEU A 135 2.86 6.06 -0.08
N GLU A 136 1.70 5.46 -0.34
CA GLU A 136 1.59 3.99 -0.40
C GLU A 136 2.36 3.43 -1.59
N GLU A 137 2.29 4.09 -2.75
CA GLU A 137 3.10 3.78 -3.94
C GLU A 137 4.59 3.79 -3.59
N ALA A 138 5.10 4.87 -2.96
CA ALA A 138 6.47 5.00 -2.52
C ALA A 138 6.92 3.89 -1.55
N ARG A 139 6.06 3.51 -0.60
CA ARG A 139 6.32 2.43 0.36
C ARG A 139 6.38 1.06 -0.30
N LEU A 140 5.48 0.78 -1.23
CA LEU A 140 5.51 -0.48 -2.00
C LEU A 140 6.78 -0.55 -2.86
N ILE A 141 7.16 0.53 -3.55
CA ILE A 141 8.40 0.60 -4.32
C ILE A 141 9.60 0.37 -3.41
N HIS A 142 9.66 1.04 -2.27
CA HIS A 142 10.71 0.84 -1.27
C HIS A 142 10.81 -0.63 -0.85
N ARG A 143 9.68 -1.27 -0.51
CA ARG A 143 9.64 -2.70 -0.14
C ARG A 143 10.17 -3.59 -1.26
N GLY A 144 9.85 -3.30 -2.51
CA GLY A 144 10.36 -4.03 -3.67
C GLY A 144 11.88 -3.91 -3.82
N VAL A 145 12.39 -2.66 -3.83
CA VAL A 145 13.82 -2.35 -4.05
C VAL A 145 14.71 -2.81 -2.90
N MET A 146 14.22 -2.74 -1.64
CA MET A 146 15.00 -3.18 -0.46
C MET A 146 15.26 -4.70 -0.42
N ARG A 147 14.69 -5.47 -1.34
CA ARG A 147 15.03 -6.90 -1.54
C ARG A 147 16.35 -7.10 -2.28
N GLU A 148 16.89 -6.07 -2.94
CA GLU A 148 18.20 -6.17 -3.56
C GLU A 148 19.31 -6.30 -2.50
N PRO A 149 20.23 -7.30 -2.62
CA PRO A 149 21.30 -7.51 -1.64
C PRO A 149 22.25 -6.31 -1.50
N ARG A 150 22.41 -5.54 -2.59
CA ARG A 150 23.34 -4.39 -2.65
C ARG A 150 22.76 -3.11 -2.06
N THR A 151 21.54 -3.13 -1.54
CA THR A 151 20.90 -1.98 -0.92
C THR A 151 21.19 -2.00 0.57
N GLN A 152 22.24 -1.32 0.99
CA GLN A 152 22.70 -1.24 2.38
C GLN A 152 22.94 0.21 2.79
N GLY A 153 22.80 0.51 4.08
CA GLY A 153 23.01 1.84 4.61
C GLY A 153 21.95 2.87 4.20
N ARG A 154 22.40 4.12 4.03
CA ARG A 154 21.53 5.25 3.69
C ARG A 154 21.37 5.37 2.18
N CYS A 155 20.14 5.33 1.69
CA CYS A 155 19.85 5.46 0.28
C CYS A 155 18.67 6.39 -0.01
N LEU A 156 18.73 7.08 -1.14
CA LEU A 156 17.66 7.87 -1.71
C LEU A 156 17.07 7.07 -2.89
N LEU A 157 15.83 6.63 -2.74
CA LEU A 157 15.10 5.94 -3.76
C LEU A 157 14.27 6.94 -4.55
N VAL A 158 14.36 6.90 -5.87
CA VAL A 158 13.62 7.80 -6.79
C VAL A 158 12.88 6.93 -7.79
N ASP A 159 11.57 7.05 -7.83
CA ASP A 159 10.72 6.45 -8.86
C ASP A 159 10.00 7.54 -9.65
N LEU A 160 10.42 7.74 -10.88
CA LEU A 160 9.80 8.69 -11.78
C LEU A 160 8.80 7.97 -12.68
N GLY A 161 7.54 8.03 -12.31
CA GLY A 161 6.41 7.50 -13.05
C GLY A 161 5.90 8.41 -14.17
N GLY A 162 4.72 8.09 -14.70
CA GLY A 162 4.04 8.93 -15.68
C GLY A 162 3.39 10.18 -15.07
N GLY A 163 2.73 10.03 -13.91
CA GLY A 163 1.97 11.12 -13.27
C GLY A 163 2.63 11.73 -12.04
N SER A 164 3.51 11.00 -11.38
CA SER A 164 4.19 11.43 -10.15
C SER A 164 5.66 11.01 -10.10
N CYS A 165 6.38 11.53 -9.11
CA CYS A 165 7.74 11.13 -8.77
C CYS A 165 7.81 10.89 -7.26
N GLU A 166 8.06 9.65 -6.88
CA GLU A 166 8.21 9.24 -5.49
C GLU A 166 9.68 9.33 -5.08
N ILE A 167 9.95 10.06 -3.99
CA ILE A 167 11.28 10.20 -3.41
C ILE A 167 11.24 9.68 -1.99
N THR A 168 12.06 8.68 -1.69
CA THR A 168 12.11 8.04 -0.36
C THR A 168 13.54 7.99 0.14
N LEU A 169 13.79 8.61 1.28
CA LEU A 169 15.02 8.44 2.04
C LEU A 169 14.88 7.24 2.96
N SER A 170 15.80 6.31 2.83
CA SER A 170 15.86 5.12 3.66
C SER A 170 17.20 5.01 4.36
N ASP A 171 17.20 4.53 5.60
CA ASP A 171 18.39 4.14 6.32
C ASP A 171 18.21 2.72 6.88
N ARG A 172 19.19 1.85 6.64
CA ARG A 172 19.15 0.45 7.07
C ARG A 172 17.82 -0.24 6.75
N LYS A 173 17.32 0.00 5.52
CA LYS A 173 16.03 -0.51 5.00
C LYS A 173 14.78 0.03 5.72
N ARG A 174 14.88 1.07 6.53
CA ARG A 174 13.74 1.76 7.13
C ARG A 174 13.51 3.08 6.43
N ILE A 175 12.26 3.40 6.14
CA ILE A 175 11.89 4.71 5.60
C ILE A 175 12.11 5.75 6.67
N VAL A 176 12.94 6.75 6.36
CA VAL A 176 13.18 7.93 7.21
C VAL A 176 12.22 9.04 6.81
N GLU A 177 12.10 9.30 5.50
CA GLU A 177 11.23 10.30 4.94
C GLU A 177 10.77 9.88 3.54
N THR A 178 9.56 10.23 3.16
CA THR A 178 9.03 9.95 1.83
C THR A 178 8.09 11.04 1.35
N MET A 179 8.12 11.31 0.05
CA MET A 179 7.23 12.25 -0.63
C MET A 179 6.86 11.73 -2.01
N SER A 180 5.64 12.06 -2.44
CA SER A 180 5.21 11.96 -3.83
C SER A 180 5.03 13.37 -4.38
N LEU A 181 5.68 13.68 -5.48
CA LEU A 181 5.68 14.97 -6.14
C LEU A 181 4.97 14.89 -7.48
N PRO A 182 4.24 15.93 -7.93
CA PRO A 182 3.56 15.96 -9.23
C PRO A 182 4.56 16.21 -10.38
N LEU A 183 5.61 15.40 -10.44
CA LEU A 183 6.72 15.52 -11.41
C LEU A 183 6.77 14.36 -12.41
N GLY A 184 5.64 13.67 -12.65
CA GLY A 184 5.58 12.57 -13.61
C GLY A 184 5.89 13.00 -15.04
N ALA A 185 6.54 12.12 -15.81
CA ALA A 185 7.01 12.44 -17.15
C ALA A 185 5.86 12.72 -18.15
N VAL A 186 4.71 12.01 -18.03
CA VAL A 186 3.50 12.27 -18.84
C VAL A 186 2.89 13.60 -18.42
N ARG A 187 2.67 13.80 -17.11
CA ARG A 187 2.11 15.06 -16.58
C ARG A 187 2.87 16.28 -17.08
N LEU A 188 4.19 16.29 -16.91
CA LEU A 188 5.02 17.44 -17.31
C LEU A 188 5.04 17.65 -18.83
N THR A 189 4.95 16.57 -19.61
CA THR A 189 4.84 16.68 -21.07
C THR A 189 3.54 17.34 -21.47
N GLU A 190 2.41 16.96 -20.89
CA GLU A 190 1.10 17.55 -21.18
C GLU A 190 0.99 19.00 -20.70
N GLU A 191 1.35 19.27 -19.44
CA GLU A 191 1.20 20.60 -18.83
C GLU A 191 2.13 21.65 -19.44
N PHE A 192 3.30 21.26 -19.95
CA PHE A 192 4.33 22.23 -20.38
C PHE A 192 4.77 22.10 -21.82
N LEU A 193 4.83 20.88 -22.38
CA LEU A 193 5.42 20.65 -23.70
C LEU A 193 4.38 20.45 -24.80
N HIS A 194 3.09 20.28 -24.44
CA HIS A 194 1.93 20.22 -25.34
C HIS A 194 2.13 19.29 -26.55
N GLU A 195 2.77 18.13 -26.35
CA GLU A 195 3.08 17.13 -27.39
C GLU A 195 3.88 17.66 -28.57
N ALA A 196 4.52 18.81 -28.44
CA ALA A 196 5.33 19.40 -29.51
C ALA A 196 6.48 18.46 -29.89
N ASP A 197 6.65 18.23 -31.19
CA ASP A 197 7.72 17.37 -31.72
C ASP A 197 9.12 17.89 -31.30
N ARG A 198 9.30 19.22 -31.31
CA ARG A 198 10.44 19.93 -30.71
C ARG A 198 9.92 21.00 -29.75
N PRO A 199 9.97 20.77 -28.42
CA PRO A 199 9.49 21.75 -27.46
C PRO A 199 10.21 23.08 -27.54
N ALA A 200 9.47 24.19 -27.36
CA ALA A 200 10.06 25.52 -27.36
C ALA A 200 10.97 25.73 -26.14
N PRO A 201 12.08 26.49 -26.26
CA PRO A 201 12.97 26.75 -25.13
C PRO A 201 12.27 27.39 -23.94
N GLU A 202 11.25 28.23 -24.15
CA GLU A 202 10.45 28.91 -23.14
C GLU A 202 9.62 27.90 -22.32
N ASP A 203 9.06 26.90 -22.99
CA ASP A 203 8.27 25.82 -22.35
C ASP A 203 9.15 24.95 -21.46
N ILE A 204 10.34 24.60 -21.97
CA ILE A 204 11.34 23.88 -21.17
C ILE A 204 11.74 24.71 -19.95
N ALA A 205 11.96 26.01 -20.11
CA ALA A 205 12.35 26.90 -19.04
C ALA A 205 11.22 27.02 -17.99
N ARG A 206 9.93 27.05 -18.41
CA ARG A 206 8.76 27.02 -17.49
C ARG A 206 8.71 25.72 -16.72
N MET A 207 8.84 24.58 -17.40
CA MET A 207 8.86 23.26 -16.81
C MET A 207 9.99 23.12 -15.77
N LYS A 208 11.21 23.58 -16.09
CA LYS A 208 12.36 23.56 -15.16
C LYS A 208 12.10 24.38 -13.90
N ARG A 209 11.50 25.58 -14.04
CA ARG A 209 11.13 26.38 -12.86
C ARG A 209 10.12 25.66 -11.97
N TYR A 210 9.15 24.99 -12.58
CA TYR A 210 8.17 24.17 -11.85
C TYR A 210 8.87 23.02 -11.11
N ILE A 211 9.72 22.24 -11.79
CA ILE A 211 10.48 21.13 -11.21
C ILE A 211 11.30 21.62 -10.01
N ARG A 212 12.05 22.71 -10.13
CA ARG A 212 12.86 23.28 -9.05
C ARG A 212 12.02 23.70 -7.84
N ARG A 213 10.84 24.27 -8.07
CA ARG A 213 9.91 24.63 -7.01
C ARG A 213 9.45 23.42 -6.21
N GLU A 214 9.05 22.35 -6.91
CA GLU A 214 8.59 21.13 -6.26
C GLU A 214 9.75 20.41 -5.53
N LEU A 215 10.93 20.33 -6.11
CA LEU A 215 12.13 19.80 -5.47
C LEU A 215 12.55 20.62 -4.23
N GLY A 216 12.37 21.95 -4.25
CA GLY A 216 12.60 22.80 -3.09
C GLY A 216 11.72 22.47 -1.89
N ARG A 217 10.50 21.97 -2.12
CA ARG A 217 9.63 21.44 -1.05
C ARG A 217 10.20 20.15 -0.46
N ALA A 218 10.72 19.28 -1.31
CA ALA A 218 11.36 18.04 -0.89
C ALA A 218 12.66 18.32 -0.12
N GLY A 219 13.50 19.26 -0.58
CA GLY A 219 14.75 19.62 0.07
C GLY A 219 14.61 20.03 1.54
N ARG A 220 13.54 20.74 1.87
CA ARG A 220 13.24 21.13 3.25
C ARG A 220 12.93 19.95 4.18
N ARG A 221 12.43 18.84 3.64
CA ARG A 221 12.07 17.63 4.41
C ARG A 221 13.22 16.63 4.51
N PHE A 222 13.96 16.43 3.43
CA PHE A 222 15.04 15.43 3.39
C PHE A 222 16.34 15.90 4.05
N GLY A 223 16.54 17.20 4.22
CA GLY A 223 17.78 17.76 4.76
C GLY A 223 19.01 17.37 3.94
N SER A 224 20.16 17.23 4.60
CA SER A 224 21.42 16.87 3.93
C SER A 224 21.41 15.42 3.42
N LEU A 225 21.69 15.24 2.13
CA LEU A 225 21.83 13.95 1.46
C LEU A 225 23.30 13.56 1.20
N SER A 226 24.21 14.01 2.07
CA SER A 226 25.61 13.59 2.00
C SER A 226 25.76 12.08 2.19
N ARG A 227 26.66 11.45 1.41
CA ARG A 227 26.98 10.01 1.48
C ARG A 227 25.77 9.08 1.31
N VAL A 228 24.78 9.48 0.50
CA VAL A 228 23.61 8.67 0.17
C VAL A 228 23.84 7.93 -1.13
N GLN A 229 23.45 6.63 -1.18
CA GLN A 229 23.37 5.89 -2.43
C GLN A 229 22.05 6.24 -3.13
N VAL A 230 22.10 6.74 -4.36
CA VAL A 230 20.89 7.02 -5.14
C VAL A 230 20.51 5.81 -5.95
N ILE A 231 19.26 5.34 -5.76
CA ILE A 231 18.69 4.22 -6.51
C ILE A 231 17.47 4.74 -7.26
N ALA A 232 17.45 4.56 -8.57
CA ALA A 232 16.33 4.96 -9.39
C ALA A 232 15.62 3.74 -9.98
N THR A 233 14.29 3.78 -10.04
CA THR A 233 13.47 2.75 -10.66
C THR A 233 12.73 3.33 -11.87
N SER A 234 11.85 2.58 -12.46
CA SER A 234 11.03 2.95 -13.61
C SER A 234 11.71 2.94 -14.97
N GLY A 235 10.87 3.18 -15.96
CA GLY A 235 11.34 3.11 -17.34
C GLY A 235 12.17 4.30 -17.79
N THR A 236 12.00 5.48 -17.19
CA THR A 236 12.80 6.68 -17.50
C THR A 236 14.23 6.48 -17.00
N ALA A 237 14.41 6.00 -15.75
CA ALA A 237 15.73 5.69 -15.21
C ALA A 237 16.48 4.64 -16.06
N ALA A 238 15.79 3.56 -16.46
CA ALA A 238 16.34 2.54 -17.34
C ALA A 238 16.83 3.13 -18.67
N ALA A 239 16.00 3.99 -19.30
CA ALA A 239 16.33 4.63 -20.57
C ALA A 239 17.56 5.55 -20.45
N LEU A 240 17.63 6.36 -19.39
CA LEU A 240 18.76 7.28 -19.16
C LEU A 240 20.05 6.53 -18.87
N VAL A 241 20.02 5.43 -18.11
CA VAL A 241 21.20 4.57 -17.90
C VAL A 241 21.68 4.01 -19.22
N GLN A 242 20.80 3.41 -20.03
CA GLN A 242 21.16 2.80 -21.31
C GLN A 242 21.70 3.82 -22.30
N ALA A 243 21.06 4.99 -22.45
CA ALA A 243 21.52 6.09 -23.29
C ALA A 243 22.89 6.63 -22.83
N SER A 244 23.13 6.72 -21.53
CA SER A 244 24.40 7.19 -20.96
C SER A 244 25.57 6.25 -21.24
N VAL A 245 25.34 4.95 -21.18
CA VAL A 245 26.36 3.92 -21.46
C VAL A 245 26.76 3.94 -22.94
N MET A 246 25.78 3.98 -23.85
CA MET A 246 26.02 3.94 -25.28
C MET A 246 26.71 5.21 -25.78
N THR A 247 26.42 6.38 -25.21
CA THR A 247 27.12 7.64 -25.55
C THR A 247 28.60 7.60 -25.15
N LYS A 248 29.00 6.87 -24.10
CA LYS A 248 30.39 6.65 -23.71
C LYS A 248 31.13 5.71 -24.67
N LEU A 249 30.41 4.77 -25.31
CA LEU A 249 31.00 3.76 -26.23
C LEU A 249 31.16 4.27 -27.65
N ALA A 250 30.45 5.31 -28.06
CA ALA A 250 30.50 5.86 -29.43
C ALA A 250 31.88 6.42 -29.88
N GLY A 251 32.91 6.38 -29.04
CA GLY A 251 34.29 6.77 -29.35
C GLY A 251 35.33 5.68 -29.08
N ARG A 252 34.94 4.43 -28.81
CA ARG A 252 35.88 3.33 -28.55
C ARG A 252 35.51 2.09 -29.36
N PRO A 253 36.49 1.34 -29.95
CA PRO A 253 36.19 0.09 -30.60
C PRO A 253 35.55 -0.87 -29.60
N ALA A 254 34.48 -1.52 -30.04
CA ALA A 254 33.63 -2.40 -29.23
C ALA A 254 34.41 -3.63 -28.73
N LYS A 255 35.00 -3.52 -27.54
CA LYS A 255 35.10 -4.68 -26.68
C LYS A 255 33.68 -4.87 -26.09
N SER A 256 33.14 -6.09 -26.21
CA SER A 256 31.82 -6.48 -25.71
C SER A 256 31.53 -5.76 -24.40
N PRO A 257 30.37 -5.07 -24.24
CA PRO A 257 30.08 -4.39 -23.00
C PRO A 257 30.15 -5.44 -21.89
N LYS A 258 31.12 -5.33 -20.99
CA LYS A 258 31.09 -6.04 -19.75
C LYS A 258 29.72 -5.77 -19.16
N ARG A 259 28.96 -6.83 -18.98
CA ARG A 259 27.66 -6.84 -18.35
C ARG A 259 27.52 -5.69 -17.36
N GLU A 260 26.82 -4.60 -17.82
CA GLU A 260 26.05 -3.77 -16.92
C GLU A 260 26.76 -2.71 -16.08
N SER A 261 27.05 -1.57 -16.68
CA SER A 261 26.95 -0.33 -15.91
C SER A 261 25.47 0.00 -15.75
N ARG A 262 24.85 -0.40 -14.61
CA ARG A 262 23.49 0.00 -14.23
C ARG A 262 23.45 1.42 -13.65
N THR A 263 24.43 2.27 -13.93
CA THR A 263 24.58 3.60 -13.35
C THR A 263 24.55 4.69 -14.42
N ALA A 264 23.94 5.81 -14.10
CA ALA A 264 23.99 7.04 -14.88
C ALA A 264 24.64 8.14 -14.03
N GLU A 265 25.70 8.76 -14.56
CA GLU A 265 26.35 9.90 -13.91
C GLU A 265 25.56 11.20 -14.18
N ALA A 266 25.53 12.12 -13.22
CA ALA A 266 24.82 13.40 -13.33
C ALA A 266 25.23 14.20 -14.59
N ARG A 267 26.52 14.21 -14.93
CA ARG A 267 27.00 14.87 -16.17
C ARG A 267 26.43 14.26 -17.44
N ALA A 268 26.25 12.94 -17.48
CA ALA A 268 25.67 12.25 -18.63
C ALA A 268 24.17 12.52 -18.74
N VAL A 269 23.45 12.50 -17.62
CA VAL A 269 22.02 12.84 -17.56
C VAL A 269 21.79 14.27 -18.02
N ARG A 270 22.60 15.24 -17.56
CA ARG A 270 22.52 16.65 -17.95
C ARG A 270 22.75 16.82 -19.46
N ARG A 271 23.77 16.12 -20.05
CA ARG A 271 23.97 16.14 -21.50
C ARG A 271 22.77 15.61 -22.27
N LEU A 272 22.13 14.53 -21.77
CA LEU A 272 20.92 14.00 -22.39
C LEU A 272 19.75 14.99 -22.27
N ALA A 273 19.53 15.61 -21.11
CA ALA A 273 18.51 16.62 -20.91
C ALA A 273 18.67 17.81 -21.85
N THR A 274 19.90 18.25 -22.14
CA THR A 274 20.20 19.32 -23.13
C THR A 274 20.04 18.88 -24.58
N LYS A 275 20.31 17.61 -24.90
CA LYS A 275 20.28 17.09 -26.29
C LYS A 275 18.87 16.71 -26.74
N LEU A 276 18.12 16.00 -25.89
CA LEU A 276 16.83 15.41 -26.26
C LEU A 276 15.78 16.42 -26.75
N PRO A 277 15.65 17.64 -26.18
CA PRO A 277 14.69 18.63 -26.68
C PRO A 277 14.94 19.10 -28.12
N LYS A 278 16.18 19.04 -28.58
CA LYS A 278 16.58 19.47 -29.92
C LYS A 278 16.22 18.44 -31.00
N LEU A 279 15.87 17.22 -30.60
CA LEU A 279 15.53 16.13 -31.51
C LEU A 279 14.01 16.05 -31.71
N THR A 280 13.59 15.57 -32.88
CA THR A 280 12.20 15.18 -33.13
C THR A 280 11.82 13.92 -32.34
N ASN A 281 10.53 13.62 -32.20
CA ASN A 281 10.05 12.39 -31.61
C ASN A 281 10.64 11.13 -32.27
N GLN A 282 10.74 11.17 -33.61
CA GLN A 282 11.33 10.08 -34.38
C GLN A 282 12.81 9.91 -34.06
N GLU A 283 13.58 10.99 -34.02
CA GLU A 283 15.00 10.99 -33.69
C GLU A 283 15.24 10.56 -32.26
N ARG A 284 14.41 11.03 -31.30
CA ARG A 284 14.44 10.57 -29.88
C ARG A 284 14.19 9.08 -29.78
N GLY A 285 13.25 8.53 -30.56
CA GLY A 285 12.97 7.11 -30.63
C GLY A 285 14.15 6.25 -31.11
N ARG A 286 15.09 6.84 -31.85
CA ARG A 286 16.33 6.18 -32.29
C ARG A 286 17.46 6.27 -31.28
N VAL A 287 17.34 7.08 -30.23
CA VAL A 287 18.35 7.16 -29.17
C VAL A 287 18.37 5.83 -28.41
N PRO A 288 19.52 5.14 -28.31
CA PRO A 288 19.62 3.88 -27.63
C PRO A 288 19.07 3.97 -26.18
N GLY A 289 18.19 3.04 -25.82
CA GLY A 289 17.55 3.03 -24.52
C GLY A 289 16.24 3.82 -24.41
N VAL A 290 16.00 4.82 -25.24
CA VAL A 290 14.76 5.60 -25.27
C VAL A 290 13.67 4.80 -25.98
N GLY A 291 13.87 4.51 -27.25
CA GLY A 291 12.90 3.82 -28.10
C GLY A 291 11.62 4.64 -28.39
N PRO A 292 10.83 4.24 -29.40
CA PRO A 292 9.65 5.02 -29.84
C PRO A 292 8.58 5.17 -28.76
N ARG A 293 8.47 4.19 -27.85
CA ARG A 293 7.45 4.19 -26.78
C ARG A 293 7.66 5.25 -25.70
N ARG A 294 8.85 5.89 -25.64
CA ARG A 294 9.19 6.94 -24.66
C ARG A 294 9.61 8.26 -25.28
N ALA A 295 9.74 8.32 -26.59
CA ALA A 295 10.24 9.48 -27.30
C ALA A 295 9.53 10.79 -26.90
N GLU A 296 8.24 10.74 -26.67
CA GLU A 296 7.42 11.89 -26.29
C GLU A 296 7.72 12.40 -24.88
N ILE A 297 7.84 11.49 -23.91
CA ILE A 297 7.92 11.83 -22.48
C ILE A 297 9.35 11.89 -21.94
N ILE A 298 10.35 11.48 -22.73
CA ILE A 298 11.74 11.38 -22.26
C ILE A 298 12.37 12.73 -21.97
N VAL A 299 11.92 13.80 -22.65
CA VAL A 299 12.42 15.17 -22.43
C VAL A 299 12.09 15.58 -20.99
N ALA A 300 10.83 15.50 -20.60
CA ALA A 300 10.40 15.83 -19.25
C ALA A 300 11.10 14.93 -18.21
N GLY A 301 11.17 13.62 -18.49
CA GLY A 301 11.82 12.69 -17.58
C GLY A 301 13.31 12.94 -17.39
N ALA A 302 14.04 13.31 -18.45
CA ALA A 302 15.46 13.65 -18.38
C ALA A 302 15.70 14.95 -17.59
N GLU A 303 14.85 15.96 -17.77
CA GLU A 303 14.93 17.22 -17.02
C GLU A 303 14.65 17.01 -15.53
N VAL A 304 13.66 16.18 -15.16
CA VAL A 304 13.41 15.87 -13.73
C VAL A 304 14.65 15.25 -13.09
N TYR A 305 15.28 14.25 -13.72
CA TYR A 305 16.51 13.66 -13.16
C TYR A 305 17.67 14.64 -13.14
N ALA A 306 17.83 15.47 -14.17
CA ALA A 306 18.91 16.47 -14.21
C ALA A 306 18.77 17.48 -13.07
N GLU A 307 17.57 18.06 -12.91
CA GLU A 307 17.29 19.04 -11.86
C GLU A 307 17.33 18.41 -10.45
N LEU A 308 16.88 17.16 -10.28
CA LEU A 308 16.95 16.44 -9.01
C LEU A 308 18.40 16.20 -8.58
N LEU A 309 19.23 15.70 -9.50
CA LEU A 309 20.65 15.45 -9.21
C LEU A 309 21.40 16.73 -8.89
N GLU A 310 21.08 17.83 -9.58
CA GLU A 310 21.66 19.15 -9.32
C GLU A 310 21.19 19.73 -7.99
N HIS A 311 19.88 19.72 -7.72
CA HIS A 311 19.27 20.28 -6.52
C HIS A 311 19.83 19.67 -5.24
N PHE A 312 20.03 18.34 -5.24
CA PHE A 312 20.55 17.61 -4.08
C PHE A 312 22.08 17.39 -4.11
N GLY A 313 22.80 17.93 -5.09
CA GLY A 313 24.26 17.77 -5.21
C GLY A 313 24.70 16.31 -5.42
N LEU A 314 23.91 15.51 -6.13
CA LEU A 314 24.14 14.07 -6.29
C LEU A 314 24.96 13.78 -7.55
N HIS A 315 25.88 12.81 -7.47
CA HIS A 315 26.81 12.48 -8.55
C HIS A 315 26.21 11.61 -9.65
N GLY A 316 25.05 11.00 -9.39
CA GLY A 316 24.36 10.09 -10.32
C GLY A 316 23.46 9.12 -9.57
N PHE A 317 22.95 8.12 -10.28
CA PHE A 317 22.09 7.10 -9.69
C PHE A 317 22.39 5.71 -10.26
N ARG A 318 22.05 4.68 -9.49
CA ARG A 318 22.01 3.27 -9.91
C ARG A 318 20.57 2.89 -10.25
N TYR A 319 20.37 2.21 -11.35
CA TYR A 319 19.06 1.67 -11.74
C TYR A 319 18.78 0.35 -11.05
N SER A 320 17.55 0.20 -10.55
CA SER A 320 16.97 -1.04 -10.05
C SER A 320 15.83 -1.51 -10.97
N GLU A 321 15.81 -2.81 -11.28
CA GLU A 321 14.70 -3.44 -12.02
C GLU A 321 13.49 -3.70 -11.12
N LEU A 322 13.72 -3.75 -9.81
CA LEU A 322 12.66 -3.93 -8.83
C LEU A 322 11.92 -2.61 -8.59
N GLY A 323 10.62 -2.69 -8.39
CA GLY A 323 9.76 -1.52 -8.21
C GLY A 323 8.41 -1.89 -7.60
N LEU A 324 7.36 -1.17 -8.00
CA LEU A 324 6.01 -1.27 -7.43
C LEU A 324 5.46 -2.70 -7.41
N ARG A 325 5.50 -3.42 -8.53
CA ARG A 325 4.98 -4.81 -8.62
C ARG A 325 5.72 -5.77 -7.70
N ASP A 326 7.03 -5.58 -7.54
CA ASP A 326 7.85 -6.40 -6.62
C ASP A 326 7.49 -6.13 -5.17
N GLY A 327 7.16 -4.88 -4.84
CA GLY A 327 6.65 -4.49 -3.54
C GLY A 327 5.27 -5.06 -3.24
N ILE A 328 4.36 -5.04 -4.22
CA ILE A 328 3.03 -5.65 -4.10
C ILE A 328 3.16 -7.15 -3.82
N LEU A 329 3.95 -7.87 -4.62
CA LEU A 329 4.17 -9.30 -4.42
C LEU A 329 4.86 -9.62 -3.09
N ALA A 330 5.83 -8.78 -2.67
CA ALA A 330 6.50 -8.94 -1.38
C ALA A 330 5.54 -8.68 -0.20
N GLN A 331 4.59 -7.77 -0.34
CA GLN A 331 3.55 -7.55 0.66
C GLN A 331 2.58 -8.74 0.71
N MET A 332 2.09 -9.21 -0.43
CA MET A 332 1.20 -10.37 -0.50
C MET A 332 1.84 -11.62 0.11
N LEU A 333 3.15 -11.82 -0.11
CA LEU A 333 3.91 -12.89 0.53
C LEU A 333 4.00 -12.70 2.04
N ALA A 334 4.29 -11.48 2.51
CA ALA A 334 4.38 -11.18 3.94
C ALA A 334 3.05 -11.37 4.66
N GLU A 335 1.93 -11.07 4.02
CA GLU A 335 0.59 -11.28 4.58
C GLU A 335 0.24 -12.75 4.80
N GLN A 336 0.83 -13.66 4.01
CA GLN A 336 0.51 -15.08 4.07
C GLN A 336 1.30 -15.86 5.10
N ASP A 337 2.52 -15.45 5.40
CA ASP A 337 3.42 -16.22 6.25
C ASP A 337 3.79 -15.45 7.51
N ALA A 338 2.95 -15.63 8.54
CA ALA A 338 3.12 -14.99 9.86
C ALA A 338 4.45 -15.34 10.56
N ARG A 339 5.15 -16.38 10.11
CA ARG A 339 6.43 -16.83 10.70
C ARG A 339 7.64 -16.08 10.16
N THR A 340 7.48 -15.32 9.09
CA THR A 340 8.60 -14.62 8.45
C THR A 340 8.94 -13.31 9.15
N SER A 341 10.22 -12.95 9.15
CA SER A 341 10.68 -11.62 9.57
C SER A 341 10.06 -10.49 8.73
N ALA A 342 9.72 -10.78 7.47
CA ALA A 342 9.03 -9.86 6.57
C ALA A 342 7.59 -9.56 7.03
N HIS A 343 6.87 -10.56 7.54
CA HIS A 343 5.55 -10.37 8.13
C HIS A 343 5.63 -9.54 9.41
N GLN A 344 6.55 -9.90 10.31
CA GLN A 344 6.75 -9.15 11.55
C GLN A 344 7.12 -7.68 11.29
N GLN A 345 7.94 -7.41 10.27
CA GLN A 345 8.26 -6.04 9.88
C GLN A 345 7.04 -5.33 9.29
N PHE A 346 6.26 -6.00 8.45
CA PHE A 346 5.02 -5.45 7.88
C PHE A 346 4.03 -5.06 8.98
N GLU A 347 3.82 -5.93 9.97
CA GLU A 347 2.93 -5.65 11.09
C GLU A 347 3.43 -4.49 11.98
N ARG A 348 4.76 -4.40 12.19
CA ARG A 348 5.36 -3.24 12.87
C ARG A 348 5.12 -1.93 12.11
N ASP A 349 5.43 -1.91 10.82
CA ASP A 349 5.27 -0.72 9.98
C ASP A 349 3.80 -0.27 9.93
N ARG A 350 2.88 -1.24 9.85
CA ARG A 350 1.44 -1.05 9.90
C ARG A 350 1.01 -0.40 11.21
N TRP A 351 1.49 -0.92 12.33
CA TRP A 351 1.19 -0.39 13.65
C TRP A 351 1.81 1.00 13.86
N GLU A 352 3.03 1.22 13.41
CA GLU A 352 3.68 2.54 13.43
C GLU A 352 2.85 3.59 12.68
N SER A 353 2.17 3.24 11.60
CA SER A 353 1.30 4.17 10.85
C SER A 353 0.05 4.57 11.66
N VAL A 354 -0.50 3.66 12.45
CA VAL A 354 -1.61 3.95 13.38
C VAL A 354 -1.13 4.92 14.46
N LEU A 355 0.02 4.65 15.10
CA LEU A 355 0.59 5.52 16.12
C LEU A 355 0.96 6.90 15.58
N ALA A 356 1.52 6.98 14.37
CA ALA A 356 1.82 8.24 13.70
C ALA A 356 0.55 9.07 13.45
N THR A 357 -0.55 8.41 13.07
CA THR A 357 -1.86 9.07 12.92
C THR A 357 -2.38 9.58 14.27
N CYS A 358 -2.32 8.77 15.32
CA CYS A 358 -2.66 9.20 16.67
C CYS A 358 -1.87 10.45 17.10
N LYS A 359 -0.55 10.43 16.93
CA LYS A 359 0.34 11.54 17.24
C LYS A 359 -0.01 12.80 16.43
N ARG A 360 -0.27 12.65 15.13
CA ARG A 360 -0.63 13.76 14.23
C ARG A 360 -1.88 14.51 14.69
N TYR A 361 -2.85 13.79 15.23
CA TYR A 361 -4.12 14.33 15.69
C TYR A 361 -4.21 14.45 17.21
N GLY A 362 -3.08 14.48 17.92
CA GLY A 362 -3.00 14.77 19.35
C GLY A 362 -3.70 13.77 20.26
N VAL A 363 -3.82 12.50 19.85
CA VAL A 363 -4.44 11.46 20.70
C VAL A 363 -3.47 11.07 21.82
N ASP A 364 -3.96 11.06 23.05
CA ASP A 364 -3.25 10.46 24.18
C ASP A 364 -3.26 8.94 24.06
N THR A 365 -2.18 8.37 23.59
CA THR A 365 -2.03 6.93 23.39
C THR A 365 -2.01 6.15 24.72
N ARG A 366 -1.66 6.78 25.86
CA ARG A 366 -1.67 6.12 27.18
C ARG A 366 -3.09 5.78 27.60
N SER A 367 -4.06 6.66 27.38
CA SER A 367 -5.47 6.39 27.65
C SER A 367 -6.15 5.52 26.57
N ALA A 368 -5.58 5.42 25.38
CA ALA A 368 -6.07 4.59 24.29
C ALA A 368 -5.64 3.11 24.43
N GLU A 369 -4.47 2.86 24.99
CA GLU A 369 -3.88 1.53 25.12
C GLU A 369 -4.71 0.55 25.97
N PRO A 370 -5.29 0.93 27.13
CA PRO A 370 -6.18 0.06 27.87
C PRO A 370 -7.41 -0.39 27.07
N VAL A 371 -8.00 0.51 26.28
CA VAL A 371 -9.13 0.16 25.41
C VAL A 371 -8.71 -0.82 24.32
N ARG A 372 -7.52 -0.65 23.73
CA ARG A 372 -6.96 -1.61 22.80
C ARG A 372 -6.76 -2.98 23.44
N ALA A 373 -6.21 -3.01 24.65
CA ALA A 373 -5.97 -4.24 25.40
C ALA A 373 -7.28 -4.99 25.71
N HIS A 374 -8.31 -4.26 26.17
CA HIS A 374 -9.65 -4.83 26.39
C HIS A 374 -10.29 -5.32 25.08
N ALA A 375 -10.15 -4.58 23.99
CA ALA A 375 -10.66 -4.99 22.67
C ALA A 375 -10.00 -6.30 22.21
N ALA A 376 -8.68 -6.41 22.34
CA ALA A 376 -7.92 -7.62 22.00
C ALA A 376 -8.32 -8.81 22.91
N GLN A 377 -8.55 -8.57 24.21
CA GLN A 377 -9.03 -9.59 25.13
C GLN A 377 -10.42 -10.07 24.77
N LEU A 378 -11.40 -9.16 24.61
CA LEU A 378 -12.78 -9.49 24.24
C LEU A 378 -12.85 -10.23 22.91
N PHE A 379 -12.05 -9.83 21.94
CA PHE A 379 -11.96 -10.53 20.66
C PHE A 379 -11.54 -11.99 20.87
N ARG A 380 -10.47 -12.24 21.62
CA ARG A 380 -9.96 -13.58 21.88
C ARG A 380 -10.94 -14.42 22.69
N ASP A 381 -11.45 -13.87 23.81
CA ASP A 381 -12.25 -14.61 24.79
C ASP A 381 -13.68 -14.91 24.28
N LEU A 382 -14.18 -14.13 23.32
CA LEU A 382 -15.51 -14.29 22.72
C LEU A 382 -15.46 -14.81 21.27
N GLN A 383 -14.34 -15.33 20.79
CA GLN A 383 -14.15 -15.76 19.41
C GLN A 383 -15.21 -16.77 18.94
N SER A 384 -15.54 -17.75 19.78
CA SER A 384 -16.58 -18.76 19.48
C SER A 384 -17.98 -18.16 19.36
N MET A 385 -18.22 -16.97 19.96
CA MET A 385 -19.50 -16.27 19.92
C MET A 385 -19.61 -15.33 18.72
N HIS A 386 -18.60 -14.47 18.53
CA HIS A 386 -18.70 -13.43 17.51
C HIS A 386 -18.40 -13.94 16.10
N GLY A 387 -17.60 -15.01 15.93
CA GLY A 387 -17.31 -15.62 14.63
C GLY A 387 -16.63 -14.68 13.61
N LEU A 388 -15.99 -13.60 14.07
CA LEU A 388 -15.29 -12.66 13.20
C LEU A 388 -14.03 -13.29 12.61
N PRO A 389 -13.68 -12.99 11.33
CA PRO A 389 -12.38 -13.32 10.76
C PRO A 389 -11.22 -12.77 11.61
N ALA A 390 -10.08 -13.46 11.60
CA ALA A 390 -8.92 -13.11 12.43
C ALA A 390 -8.41 -11.68 12.22
N ASP A 391 -8.50 -11.18 11.00
CA ASP A 391 -8.07 -9.83 10.61
C ASP A 391 -8.83 -8.71 11.35
N TYR A 392 -10.08 -8.97 11.73
CA TYR A 392 -10.90 -8.01 12.48
C TYR A 392 -10.30 -7.64 13.84
N ARG A 393 -9.49 -8.51 14.43
CA ARG A 393 -8.77 -8.19 15.66
C ARG A 393 -7.92 -6.93 15.50
N GLN A 394 -7.09 -6.90 14.49
CA GLN A 394 -6.19 -5.75 14.22
C GLN A 394 -6.99 -4.50 13.85
N TRP A 395 -8.09 -4.65 13.12
CA TRP A 395 -8.92 -3.51 12.74
C TRP A 395 -9.65 -2.90 13.93
N ILE A 396 -10.12 -3.72 14.87
CA ILE A 396 -10.71 -3.26 16.13
C ILE A 396 -9.64 -2.58 17.00
N GLU A 397 -8.44 -3.16 17.11
CA GLU A 397 -7.34 -2.57 17.87
C GLU A 397 -6.91 -1.21 17.28
N ALA A 398 -6.81 -1.09 15.95
CA ALA A 398 -6.52 0.17 15.27
C ALA A 398 -7.63 1.22 15.50
N ALA A 399 -8.89 0.80 15.41
CA ALA A 399 -10.05 1.67 15.70
C ALA A 399 -10.06 2.14 17.16
N ALA A 400 -9.68 1.26 18.12
CA ALA A 400 -9.54 1.59 19.53
C ALA A 400 -8.51 2.69 19.77
N MET A 401 -7.34 2.59 19.15
CA MET A 401 -6.28 3.60 19.25
C MET A 401 -6.71 4.94 18.66
N MET A 402 -7.32 4.93 17.48
CA MET A 402 -7.68 6.14 16.74
C MET A 402 -9.07 6.70 17.08
N ARG A 403 -9.79 6.14 18.05
CA ARG A 403 -11.18 6.53 18.36
C ARG A 403 -11.39 8.03 18.64
N ASP A 404 -10.36 8.68 19.13
CA ASP A 404 -10.40 10.08 19.55
C ASP A 404 -9.75 11.08 18.55
N VAL A 405 -9.24 10.63 17.38
CA VAL A 405 -8.59 11.51 16.37
C VAL A 405 -9.53 12.63 15.89
N GLY A 406 -10.83 12.41 15.89
CA GLY A 406 -11.83 13.41 15.48
C GLY A 406 -11.98 14.58 16.47
N LYS A 407 -11.54 14.44 17.71
CA LYS A 407 -11.54 15.51 18.71
C LYS A 407 -10.63 16.68 18.32
N TYR A 408 -9.62 16.41 17.49
CA TYR A 408 -8.76 17.44 16.91
C TYR A 408 -9.55 18.47 16.09
N ILE A 409 -10.65 18.06 15.45
CA ILE A 409 -11.51 18.94 14.65
C ILE A 409 -12.57 19.59 15.54
N ASN A 410 -13.34 18.77 16.28
CA ASN A 410 -14.35 19.26 17.22
C ASN A 410 -14.68 18.16 18.25
N TYR A 411 -14.87 18.56 19.50
CA TYR A 411 -15.24 17.65 20.57
C TYR A 411 -16.68 17.10 20.39
N GLN A 412 -17.63 18.00 20.04
CA GLN A 412 -19.01 17.59 19.79
C GLN A 412 -19.12 16.80 18.50
N GLY A 413 -19.72 15.59 18.59
CA GLY A 413 -19.90 14.74 17.42
C GLY A 413 -18.58 14.19 16.85
N HIS A 414 -17.49 14.20 17.63
CA HIS A 414 -16.15 13.81 17.19
C HIS A 414 -16.10 12.45 16.49
N HIS A 415 -17.01 11.53 16.77
CA HIS A 415 -17.07 10.23 16.10
C HIS A 415 -17.29 10.35 14.58
N ARG A 416 -18.03 11.39 14.10
CA ARG A 416 -18.15 11.67 12.66
C ARG A 416 -16.82 12.16 12.09
N HIS A 417 -16.15 13.04 12.83
CA HIS A 417 -14.82 13.52 12.44
C HIS A 417 -13.78 12.41 12.49
N THR A 418 -13.84 11.52 13.49
CA THR A 418 -12.99 10.31 13.58
C THR A 418 -13.12 9.46 12.34
N GLN A 419 -14.33 9.16 11.88
CA GLN A 419 -14.54 8.44 10.64
C GLN A 419 -13.89 9.14 9.44
N TYR A 420 -14.15 10.43 9.28
CA TYR A 420 -13.59 11.22 8.17
C TYR A 420 -12.06 11.23 8.20
N VAL A 421 -11.46 11.46 9.37
CA VAL A 421 -10.01 11.46 9.56
C VAL A 421 -9.41 10.09 9.22
N ILE A 422 -9.95 8.99 9.76
CA ILE A 422 -9.42 7.64 9.50
C ILE A 422 -9.57 7.28 8.02
N ALA A 423 -10.73 7.52 7.42
CA ALA A 423 -10.98 7.20 6.00
C ALA A 423 -10.04 7.98 5.06
N GLY A 424 -9.74 9.25 5.39
CA GLY A 424 -8.83 10.11 4.64
C GLY A 424 -7.35 10.00 5.04
N SER A 425 -7.02 9.24 6.10
CA SER A 425 -5.63 9.06 6.53
C SER A 425 -4.91 8.01 5.70
N GLU A 426 -3.64 8.22 5.49
CA GLU A 426 -2.75 7.23 4.87
C GLU A 426 -2.25 6.24 5.92
N LEU A 427 -3.06 5.21 6.16
CA LEU A 427 -2.70 4.11 7.04
C LEU A 427 -1.96 3.05 6.24
N TYR A 428 -0.66 2.97 6.44
CA TYR A 428 0.18 1.97 5.79
C TYR A 428 -0.27 0.54 6.10
N GLY A 429 -0.31 -0.30 5.06
CA GLY A 429 -0.71 -1.70 5.20
C GLY A 429 -2.21 -1.93 5.37
N PHE A 430 -3.04 -0.88 5.26
CA PHE A 430 -4.50 -1.01 5.20
C PHE A 430 -4.99 -0.70 3.79
N THR A 431 -5.70 -1.64 3.18
CA THR A 431 -6.37 -1.38 1.91
C THR A 431 -7.48 -0.31 2.08
N PRO A 432 -7.96 0.33 1.02
CA PRO A 432 -9.09 1.26 1.11
C PRO A 432 -10.31 0.65 1.78
N GLN A 433 -10.63 -0.62 1.50
CA GLN A 433 -11.73 -1.35 2.13
C GLN A 433 -11.50 -1.55 3.63
N GLN A 434 -10.31 -1.98 4.04
CA GLN A 434 -9.95 -2.13 5.45
C GLN A 434 -10.01 -0.80 6.21
N ARG A 435 -9.56 0.31 5.59
CA ARG A 435 -9.70 1.65 6.18
C ARG A 435 -11.16 2.05 6.35
N SER A 436 -12.02 1.72 5.39
CA SER A 436 -13.46 1.94 5.50
C SER A 436 -14.06 1.16 6.67
N ILE A 437 -13.65 -0.10 6.87
CA ILE A 437 -14.07 -0.92 8.01
C ILE A 437 -13.57 -0.30 9.34
N VAL A 438 -12.29 0.01 9.47
CA VAL A 438 -11.71 0.63 10.69
C VAL A 438 -12.41 1.95 11.00
N SER A 439 -12.63 2.80 9.99
CA SER A 439 -13.33 4.08 10.16
C SER A 439 -14.79 3.89 10.56
N GLY A 440 -15.48 2.88 10.00
CA GLY A 440 -16.84 2.51 10.35
C GLY A 440 -16.95 1.99 11.78
N ILE A 441 -16.02 1.14 12.23
CA ILE A 441 -15.96 0.66 13.61
C ILE A 441 -15.82 1.85 14.58
N ALA A 442 -14.88 2.77 14.33
CA ALA A 442 -14.63 3.92 15.20
C ALA A 442 -15.78 4.96 15.18
N ARG A 443 -16.60 4.99 14.12
CA ARG A 443 -17.71 5.93 13.93
C ARG A 443 -18.84 5.75 14.94
N TYR A 444 -19.13 4.51 15.37
CA TYR A 444 -20.33 4.19 16.13
C TYR A 444 -20.06 3.92 17.63
N LEU A 445 -19.11 4.63 18.20
CA LEU A 445 -18.79 4.57 19.64
C LEU A 445 -19.67 5.49 20.51
N GLY A 446 -20.49 6.32 19.90
CA GLY A 446 -21.47 7.19 20.58
C GLY A 446 -22.85 6.55 20.66
N LYS A 447 -23.91 7.39 20.76
CA LYS A 447 -25.30 6.94 20.87
C LYS A 447 -25.87 6.33 19.58
N SER A 448 -25.31 6.68 18.40
CA SER A 448 -25.82 6.19 17.11
C SER A 448 -25.44 4.74 16.87
N ARG A 449 -26.33 4.02 16.21
CA ARG A 449 -26.12 2.64 15.71
C ARG A 449 -26.02 2.66 14.19
N PRO A 450 -25.28 1.74 13.56
CA PRO A 450 -25.18 1.69 12.11
C PRO A 450 -26.53 1.34 11.46
N ALA A 451 -26.90 2.10 10.44
CA ALA A 451 -28.06 1.80 9.60
C ALA A 451 -27.61 1.63 8.13
N PRO A 452 -28.27 0.77 7.33
CA PRO A 452 -27.87 0.50 5.94
C PRO A 452 -27.79 1.75 5.07
N GLN A 453 -28.62 2.75 5.35
CA GLN A 453 -28.67 4.04 4.64
C GLN A 453 -27.59 5.02 5.09
N ASP A 454 -26.86 4.76 6.18
CA ASP A 454 -25.81 5.64 6.65
C ASP A 454 -24.70 5.78 5.62
N ARG A 455 -24.32 7.02 5.32
CA ARG A 455 -23.25 7.31 4.36
C ARG A 455 -21.95 6.59 4.72
N ALA A 456 -21.65 6.46 5.99
CA ALA A 456 -20.48 5.74 6.49
C ALA A 456 -20.50 4.25 6.11
N PHE A 457 -21.67 3.63 6.15
CA PHE A 457 -21.85 2.20 5.87
C PHE A 457 -21.86 1.88 4.38
N ARG A 458 -22.15 2.88 3.51
CA ARG A 458 -22.15 2.71 2.04
C ARG A 458 -20.76 2.38 1.46
N TYR A 459 -19.68 2.76 2.16
CA TYR A 459 -18.32 2.47 1.72
C TYR A 459 -17.78 1.13 2.22
N ILE A 460 -18.59 0.39 2.99
CA ILE A 460 -18.28 -0.95 3.49
C ILE A 460 -19.04 -1.95 2.61
N ALA A 461 -18.36 -2.98 2.14
CA ALA A 461 -18.98 -4.01 1.32
C ALA A 461 -20.16 -4.67 2.09
N PRO A 462 -21.31 -4.93 1.44
CA PRO A 462 -22.48 -5.54 2.11
C PRO A 462 -22.15 -6.83 2.87
N ALA A 463 -21.22 -7.64 2.35
CA ALA A 463 -20.75 -8.87 3.00
C ALA A 463 -20.07 -8.63 4.37
N ASP A 464 -19.53 -7.43 4.61
CA ASP A 464 -18.86 -7.06 5.85
C ASP A 464 -19.80 -6.38 6.86
N HIS A 465 -21.03 -6.02 6.48
CA HIS A 465 -21.93 -5.23 7.34
C HIS A 465 -22.17 -5.88 8.70
N ASP A 466 -22.46 -7.16 8.76
CA ASP A 466 -22.73 -7.85 10.02
C ASP A 466 -21.45 -8.05 10.83
N ASN A 467 -20.33 -8.30 10.19
CA ASN A 467 -19.03 -8.35 10.86
C ASN A 467 -18.68 -7.00 11.49
N VAL A 468 -18.90 -5.90 10.78
CA VAL A 468 -18.66 -4.55 11.32
C VAL A 468 -19.58 -4.23 12.51
N LYS A 469 -20.87 -4.62 12.47
CA LYS A 469 -21.77 -4.48 13.63
C LYS A 469 -21.24 -5.22 14.86
N ARG A 470 -20.81 -6.47 14.69
CA ARG A 470 -20.20 -7.27 15.78
C ARG A 470 -18.93 -6.61 16.32
N ALA A 471 -18.06 -6.13 15.43
CA ALA A 471 -16.82 -5.43 15.78
C ALA A 471 -17.09 -4.12 16.55
N ILE A 472 -18.11 -3.36 16.16
CA ILE A 472 -18.55 -2.15 16.89
C ILE A 472 -18.95 -2.50 18.32
N VAL A 473 -19.74 -3.54 18.51
CA VAL A 473 -20.16 -3.95 19.88
C VAL A 473 -18.94 -4.33 20.73
N LEU A 474 -18.00 -5.12 20.20
CA LEU A 474 -16.78 -5.46 20.93
C LEU A 474 -15.97 -4.22 21.32
N LEU A 475 -15.82 -3.26 20.43
CA LEU A 475 -15.11 -2.02 20.74
C LEU A 475 -15.89 -1.15 21.75
N ARG A 476 -17.21 -1.09 21.66
CA ARG A 476 -18.05 -0.37 22.66
C ARG A 476 -17.89 -0.95 24.05
N LEU A 477 -17.87 -2.29 24.19
CA LEU A 477 -17.58 -2.94 25.45
C LEU A 477 -16.18 -2.61 25.97
N ALA A 478 -15.17 -2.62 25.09
CA ALA A 478 -13.80 -2.23 25.45
C ALA A 478 -13.70 -0.76 25.92
N VAL A 479 -14.44 0.14 25.27
CA VAL A 479 -14.55 1.55 25.71
C VAL A 479 -15.28 1.66 27.04
N ALA A 480 -16.33 0.87 27.26
CA ALA A 480 -17.07 0.82 28.51
C ALA A 480 -16.22 0.35 29.70
N LEU A 481 -15.18 -0.44 29.45
CA LEU A 481 -14.22 -0.92 30.45
C LEU A 481 -13.09 0.09 30.79
N ASN A 482 -13.12 1.30 30.23
CA ASN A 482 -12.15 2.35 30.54
C ASN A 482 -12.83 3.73 30.50
N GLN A 483 -13.86 3.90 31.34
CA GLN A 483 -14.63 5.17 31.40
C GLN A 483 -13.90 6.27 32.16
N ASP A 484 -13.15 5.91 33.18
CA ASP A 484 -12.31 6.82 33.97
C ASP A 484 -11.06 7.29 33.21
N ARG A 485 -10.82 6.69 32.00
CA ARG A 485 -9.65 6.98 31.16
C ARG A 485 -8.31 6.71 31.87
N ALA A 486 -8.31 5.81 32.86
CA ALA A 486 -7.09 5.35 33.50
C ALA A 486 -6.13 4.72 32.50
N SER A 487 -4.85 4.80 32.80
CA SER A 487 -3.79 4.13 32.02
C SER A 487 -3.69 2.64 32.36
N ASP A 488 -4.30 2.21 33.43
CA ASP A 488 -4.28 0.83 33.90
C ASP A 488 -5.39 0.00 33.23
N VAL A 489 -5.07 -1.24 32.89
CA VAL A 489 -6.01 -2.19 32.32
C VAL A 489 -6.72 -2.93 33.44
N LEU A 490 -8.04 -2.79 33.54
CA LEU A 490 -8.83 -3.55 34.51
C LEU A 490 -8.74 -5.05 34.24
N ARG A 491 -8.71 -5.85 35.31
CA ARG A 491 -8.79 -7.31 35.17
C ARG A 491 -10.24 -7.71 34.96
N VAL A 492 -10.53 -8.32 33.83
CA VAL A 492 -11.88 -8.76 33.45
C VAL A 492 -11.85 -10.24 33.14
N THR A 493 -12.73 -10.98 33.79
CA THR A 493 -12.98 -12.39 33.46
C THR A 493 -14.21 -12.47 32.57
N VAL A 494 -14.06 -13.05 31.36
CA VAL A 494 -15.10 -13.16 30.34
C VAL A 494 -15.53 -14.62 30.25
N ARG A 495 -16.84 -14.90 30.35
CA ARG A 495 -17.40 -16.25 30.14
C ARG A 495 -18.60 -16.18 29.19
N ALA A 496 -18.52 -16.91 28.10
CA ALA A 496 -19.61 -17.06 27.14
C ALA A 496 -20.41 -18.31 27.42
N TYR A 497 -21.73 -18.15 27.51
CA TYR A 497 -22.72 -19.23 27.66
C TYR A 497 -23.67 -19.20 26.44
N PRO A 498 -24.45 -20.25 26.18
CA PRO A 498 -25.36 -20.30 25.03
C PRO A 498 -26.33 -19.11 24.93
N LYS A 499 -26.89 -18.63 26.05
CA LYS A 499 -27.88 -17.54 26.08
C LYS A 499 -27.37 -16.23 26.68
N ARG A 500 -26.17 -16.22 27.28
CA ARG A 500 -25.63 -15.04 27.98
C ARG A 500 -24.11 -14.96 27.91
N VAL A 501 -23.59 -13.75 28.10
CA VAL A 501 -22.18 -13.48 28.36
C VAL A 501 -22.05 -12.83 29.72
N ALA A 502 -21.13 -13.31 30.55
CA ALA A 502 -20.83 -12.76 31.86
C ALA A 502 -19.45 -12.11 31.87
N LEU A 503 -19.41 -10.84 32.27
CA LEU A 503 -18.19 -10.07 32.52
C LEU A 503 -18.05 -9.88 34.04
N LYS A 504 -16.99 -10.39 34.64
CA LYS A 504 -16.65 -10.18 36.04
C LYS A 504 -15.44 -9.25 36.13
N ILE A 505 -15.64 -8.06 36.68
CA ILE A 505 -14.65 -6.99 36.74
C ILE A 505 -14.02 -6.96 38.11
N GLN A 506 -12.70 -7.02 38.20
CA GLN A 506 -11.98 -6.74 39.43
C GLN A 506 -11.82 -5.24 39.58
N PRO A 507 -12.33 -4.59 40.63
CA PRO A 507 -12.19 -3.17 40.82
C PRO A 507 -10.71 -2.74 40.86
N GLY A 508 -10.39 -1.64 40.18
CA GLY A 508 -9.11 -0.98 40.30
C GLY A 508 -9.00 -0.12 41.58
N ARG A 509 -7.98 0.71 41.66
CA ARG A 509 -7.79 1.62 42.82
C ARG A 509 -8.91 2.64 42.94
N THR A 510 -9.56 3.00 41.86
CA THR A 510 -10.65 3.99 41.77
C THR A 510 -12.03 3.35 41.76
N GLY A 511 -12.13 2.04 42.00
CA GLY A 511 -13.38 1.27 41.83
C GLY A 511 -13.56 0.81 40.38
N ALA A 512 -14.80 0.48 39.98
CA ALA A 512 -15.20 0.14 38.62
C ALA A 512 -16.72 0.37 38.40
N GLU A 513 -17.32 1.23 39.18
CA GLU A 513 -18.77 1.52 39.13
C GLU A 513 -19.18 2.21 37.84
N LEU A 514 -18.33 3.11 37.31
CA LEU A 514 -18.55 3.79 36.04
C LEU A 514 -18.51 2.82 34.86
N GLU A 515 -17.58 1.87 34.89
CA GLU A 515 -17.41 0.83 33.89
C GLU A 515 -18.61 -0.11 33.91
N LEU A 516 -19.04 -0.53 35.13
CA LEU A 516 -20.20 -1.39 35.31
C LEU A 516 -21.47 -0.71 34.77
N TRP A 517 -21.68 0.56 35.09
CA TRP A 517 -22.80 1.35 34.58
C TRP A 517 -22.75 1.51 33.04
N SER A 518 -21.57 1.76 32.49
CA SER A 518 -21.39 1.89 31.06
C SER A 518 -21.66 0.57 30.32
N LEU A 519 -21.19 -0.55 30.86
CA LEU A 519 -21.46 -1.88 30.29
C LEU A 519 -22.97 -2.20 30.30
N ARG A 520 -23.70 -1.83 31.36
CA ARG A 520 -25.17 -2.01 31.44
C ARG A 520 -25.88 -1.25 30.32
N LYS A 521 -25.40 -0.07 29.94
CA LYS A 521 -25.95 0.71 28.80
C LYS A 521 -25.74 0.01 27.45
N GLU A 522 -24.70 -0.78 27.32
CA GLU A 522 -24.42 -1.52 26.08
C GLU A 522 -25.22 -2.83 25.96
N ALA A 523 -25.90 -3.27 27.04
CA ALA A 523 -26.59 -4.56 27.08
C ALA A 523 -27.66 -4.73 26.01
N ASP A 524 -28.45 -3.67 25.72
CA ASP A 524 -29.49 -3.73 24.70
C ASP A 524 -28.91 -3.87 23.28
N TYR A 525 -27.85 -3.14 22.97
CA TYR A 525 -27.21 -3.24 21.65
C TYR A 525 -26.44 -4.56 21.51
N PHE A 526 -25.84 -5.04 22.59
CA PHE A 526 -25.23 -6.37 22.63
C PHE A 526 -26.27 -7.45 22.31
N ARG A 527 -27.45 -7.41 22.98
CA ARG A 527 -28.55 -8.36 22.76
C ARG A 527 -29.08 -8.30 21.32
N GLU A 528 -29.21 -7.09 20.78
CA GLU A 528 -29.65 -6.90 19.39
C GLU A 528 -28.72 -7.62 18.39
N VAL A 529 -27.40 -7.46 18.55
CA VAL A 529 -26.40 -7.97 17.58
C VAL A 529 -26.10 -9.45 17.79
N PHE A 530 -25.95 -9.89 19.07
CA PHE A 530 -25.51 -11.25 19.38
C PHE A 530 -26.63 -12.20 19.78
N ARG A 531 -27.85 -11.71 19.96
CA ARG A 531 -29.00 -12.49 20.43
C ARG A 531 -28.73 -13.21 21.79
N ARG A 532 -27.92 -12.58 22.65
CA ARG A 532 -27.53 -13.06 23.97
C ARG A 532 -27.60 -11.93 25.00
N GLU A 533 -27.88 -12.27 26.25
CA GLU A 533 -27.88 -11.29 27.35
C GLU A 533 -26.44 -10.96 27.79
N LEU A 534 -26.18 -9.70 28.14
CA LEU A 534 -24.92 -9.26 28.72
C LEU A 534 -25.11 -9.01 30.23
N PHE A 535 -24.34 -9.73 31.04
CA PHE A 535 -24.28 -9.53 32.48
C PHE A 535 -22.90 -9.02 32.88
N ALA A 536 -22.85 -7.92 33.63
CA ALA A 536 -21.63 -7.38 34.17
C ALA A 536 -21.77 -7.26 35.71
N THR A 537 -20.77 -7.74 36.42
CA THR A 537 -20.72 -7.70 37.89
C THR A 537 -19.32 -7.35 38.36
N LEU A 538 -19.21 -6.77 39.55
CA LEU A 538 -17.94 -6.65 40.25
C LEU A 538 -17.51 -8.01 40.81
N ALA A 539 -16.19 -8.21 40.98
CA ALA A 539 -15.61 -9.47 41.47
C ALA A 539 -15.74 -9.62 42.96
#